data_01efedac580efe240377c7835b5a51be
#
_entry.id   01efedac580efe240377c7835b5a51be
#
_cell.length_a   1.000
_cell.length_b   1.000
_cell.length_c   1.000
_cell.angle_alpha   90.00
_cell.angle_beta   90.00
_cell.angle_gamma   90.00
#
_symmetry.space_group_name_H-M   'P 1'
#
loop_
_entity.id
_entity.type
_entity.pdbx_description
1 polymer ?
#
loop_
_entity_poly.entity_id
_entity_poly.type
_entity_poly.pdbx_seq_one_letter_code
_entity_poly.pdbx_strand_id
1 'polypeptide(L)'
;CFKLASIYEKTANEKKALRYYQIASDHGHQIAKLYAGRLYFMQTNYEEAKAYLEEPAELNNIYALNTLAVMYDNFFKDPKKAIEYYEKAIMLNCTEAMYNLAQLMFRSFEYDKAEKYLKMGAENGNKRCEYFLAAFYYRKSIDMFKSLANLNYENSNELLNDIRHMDFIDDHLLMTDFSIYPLEYEVIKEDVEPLYIIDIDEDITSLLSQGDVRMAVDQGQVENIDI
;
A
#
# COMPACT_ATOMS: atom_id res chain seq x y z
N CYS A 1 -18.48 -18.86 -0.26
CA CYS A 1 -17.40 -18.53 0.72
C CYS A 1 -16.90 -17.10 0.56
N PHE A 2 -16.52 -16.62 -0.66
CA PHE A 2 -15.97 -15.26 -0.86
C PHE A 2 -16.93 -14.14 -0.42
N LYS A 3 -18.20 -14.17 -0.87
CA LYS A 3 -19.23 -13.18 -0.47
C LYS A 3 -19.42 -13.15 1.06
N LEU A 4 -19.43 -14.30 1.71
CA LEU A 4 -19.55 -14.39 3.17
C LEU A 4 -18.33 -13.80 3.88
N ALA A 5 -17.13 -14.04 3.36
CA ALA A 5 -15.90 -13.41 3.86
C ALA A 5 -15.99 -11.89 3.82
N SER A 6 -16.46 -11.33 2.69
CA SER A 6 -16.64 -9.88 2.53
C SER A 6 -17.65 -9.28 3.52
N ILE A 7 -18.72 -10.01 3.84
CA ILE A 7 -19.71 -9.60 4.86
C ILE A 7 -19.05 -9.57 6.25
N TYR A 8 -18.31 -10.62 6.62
CA TYR A 8 -17.63 -10.66 7.91
C TYR A 8 -16.56 -9.57 8.03
N GLU A 9 -15.89 -9.23 6.94
CA GLU A 9 -14.93 -8.12 6.92
C GLU A 9 -15.62 -6.77 7.17
N LYS A 10 -16.77 -6.51 6.51
CA LYS A 10 -17.56 -5.29 6.73
C LYS A 10 -18.11 -5.19 8.16
N THR A 11 -18.34 -6.31 8.83
CA THR A 11 -18.80 -6.36 10.23
C THR A 11 -17.64 -6.42 11.24
N ALA A 12 -16.41 -6.10 10.79
CA ALA A 12 -15.20 -6.11 11.60
C ALA A 12 -14.89 -7.47 12.27
N ASN A 13 -15.39 -8.56 11.72
CA ASN A 13 -15.08 -9.93 12.19
C ASN A 13 -13.96 -10.52 11.33
N GLU A 14 -12.75 -9.95 11.47
CA GLU A 14 -11.58 -10.30 10.66
C GLU A 14 -11.21 -11.79 10.72
N LYS A 15 -11.36 -12.43 11.88
CA LYS A 15 -11.06 -13.87 12.03
C LYS A 15 -11.96 -14.75 11.15
N LYS A 16 -13.27 -14.46 11.13
CA LYS A 16 -14.19 -15.19 10.26
C LYS A 16 -13.96 -14.81 8.80
N ALA A 17 -13.75 -13.52 8.49
CA ALA A 17 -13.44 -13.09 7.15
C ALA A 17 -12.22 -13.84 6.59
N LEU A 18 -11.12 -13.87 7.33
CA LEU A 18 -9.89 -14.57 6.94
C LEU A 18 -10.15 -16.05 6.68
N ARG A 19 -10.84 -16.75 7.58
CA ARG A 19 -11.18 -18.16 7.40
C ARG A 19 -11.96 -18.42 6.10
N TYR A 20 -12.97 -17.60 5.80
CA TYR A 20 -13.76 -17.78 4.58
C TYR A 20 -13.01 -17.36 3.31
N TYR A 21 -12.10 -16.39 3.38
CA TYR A 21 -11.18 -16.07 2.27
C TYR A 21 -10.21 -17.22 2.01
N GLN A 22 -9.68 -17.87 3.04
CA GLN A 22 -8.83 -19.07 2.90
C GLN A 22 -9.60 -20.20 2.22
N ILE A 23 -10.80 -20.55 2.70
CA ILE A 23 -11.63 -21.59 2.08
C ILE A 23 -11.90 -21.26 0.60
N ALA A 24 -12.24 -20.00 0.29
CA ALA A 24 -12.45 -19.60 -1.09
C ALA A 24 -11.17 -19.68 -1.94
N SER A 25 -10.04 -19.33 -1.38
CA SER A 25 -8.72 -19.45 -2.02
C SER A 25 -8.38 -20.92 -2.31
N ASP A 26 -8.60 -21.83 -1.37
CA ASP A 26 -8.34 -23.26 -1.53
C ASP A 26 -9.20 -23.88 -2.65
N HIS A 27 -10.35 -23.27 -2.94
CA HIS A 27 -11.21 -23.64 -4.08
C HIS A 27 -10.87 -22.85 -5.37
N GLY A 28 -9.71 -22.24 -5.44
CA GLY A 28 -9.17 -21.58 -6.65
C GLY A 28 -9.71 -20.17 -6.89
N HIS A 29 -10.31 -19.52 -5.90
CA HIS A 29 -10.80 -18.15 -6.06
C HIS A 29 -9.64 -17.16 -5.94
N GLN A 30 -9.12 -16.69 -7.07
CA GLN A 30 -7.94 -15.83 -7.16
C GLN A 30 -8.02 -14.56 -6.29
N ILE A 31 -9.18 -13.89 -6.33
CA ILE A 31 -9.39 -12.64 -5.57
C ILE A 31 -9.39 -12.93 -4.05
N ALA A 32 -9.89 -14.10 -3.62
CA ALA A 32 -9.88 -14.47 -2.20
C ALA A 32 -8.45 -14.59 -1.65
N LYS A 33 -7.52 -15.07 -2.49
CA LYS A 33 -6.10 -15.16 -2.15
C LYS A 33 -5.51 -13.79 -1.83
N LEU A 34 -5.82 -12.79 -2.68
CA LEU A 34 -5.39 -11.41 -2.48
C LEU A 34 -5.94 -10.83 -1.16
N TYR A 35 -7.23 -11.05 -0.88
CA TYR A 35 -7.85 -10.53 0.36
C TYR A 35 -7.33 -11.23 1.61
N ALA A 36 -7.07 -12.54 1.55
CA ALA A 36 -6.43 -13.26 2.66
C ALA A 36 -5.02 -12.72 2.92
N GLY A 37 -4.22 -12.52 1.87
CA GLY A 37 -2.88 -11.94 1.97
C GLY A 37 -2.90 -10.53 2.57
N ARG A 38 -3.88 -9.70 2.18
CA ARG A 38 -4.09 -8.38 2.76
C ARG A 38 -4.42 -8.42 4.25
N LEU A 39 -5.33 -9.31 4.67
CA LEU A 39 -5.68 -9.45 6.09
C LEU A 39 -4.49 -9.95 6.92
N TYR A 40 -3.71 -10.90 6.41
CA TYR A 40 -2.49 -11.33 7.07
C TYR A 40 -1.47 -10.18 7.20
N PHE A 41 -1.30 -9.37 6.17
CA PHE A 41 -0.43 -8.20 6.21
C PHE A 41 -0.88 -7.20 7.30
N MET A 42 -2.19 -6.90 7.38
CA MET A 42 -2.74 -6.02 8.40
C MET A 42 -2.57 -6.57 9.82
N GLN A 43 -2.58 -7.91 9.98
CA GLN A 43 -2.32 -8.60 11.24
C GLN A 43 -0.82 -8.80 11.53
N THR A 44 0.06 -8.20 10.75
CA THR A 44 1.53 -8.33 10.88
C THR A 44 2.09 -9.75 10.68
N ASN A 45 1.29 -10.66 10.16
CA ASN A 45 1.68 -12.02 9.81
C ASN A 45 2.30 -12.04 8.41
N TYR A 46 3.54 -11.55 8.31
CA TYR A 46 4.17 -11.24 7.03
C TYR A 46 4.54 -12.47 6.19
N GLU A 47 4.90 -13.60 6.81
CA GLU A 47 5.21 -14.84 6.09
C GLU A 47 3.97 -15.42 5.42
N GLU A 48 2.85 -15.45 6.14
CA GLU A 48 1.56 -15.89 5.60
C GLU A 48 1.07 -14.91 4.52
N ALA A 49 1.17 -13.58 4.78
CA ALA A 49 0.81 -12.57 3.80
C ALA A 49 1.59 -12.76 2.49
N LYS A 50 2.90 -13.00 2.58
CA LYS A 50 3.75 -13.27 1.43
C LYS A 50 3.27 -14.49 0.65
N ALA A 51 3.03 -15.62 1.31
CA ALA A 51 2.58 -16.86 0.67
C ALA A 51 1.27 -16.67 -0.11
N TYR A 52 0.36 -15.82 0.41
CA TYR A 52 -0.91 -15.52 -0.26
C TYR A 52 -0.79 -14.44 -1.35
N LEU A 53 0.22 -13.56 -1.31
CA LEU A 53 0.39 -12.47 -2.27
C LEU A 53 1.32 -12.83 -3.45
N GLU A 54 2.17 -13.86 -3.35
CA GLU A 54 3.11 -14.23 -4.41
C GLU A 54 2.41 -14.56 -5.73
N GLU A 55 1.41 -15.45 -5.73
CA GLU A 55 0.69 -15.81 -6.95
C GLU A 55 -0.10 -14.62 -7.55
N PRO A 56 -0.87 -13.81 -6.79
CA PRO A 56 -1.44 -12.58 -7.32
C PRO A 56 -0.40 -11.62 -7.93
N ALA A 57 0.78 -11.52 -7.33
CA ALA A 57 1.86 -10.68 -7.86
C ALA A 57 2.42 -11.23 -9.18
N GLU A 58 2.55 -12.55 -9.32
CA GLU A 58 2.94 -13.20 -10.58
C GLU A 58 1.91 -12.96 -11.69
N LEU A 59 0.64 -12.80 -11.33
CA LEU A 59 -0.44 -12.40 -12.23
C LEU A 59 -0.52 -10.88 -12.44
N ASN A 60 0.51 -10.13 -12.05
CA ASN A 60 0.61 -8.68 -12.19
C ASN A 60 -0.47 -7.89 -11.42
N ASN A 61 -0.96 -8.42 -10.30
CA ASN A 61 -1.83 -7.63 -9.43
C ASN A 61 -1.02 -6.51 -8.76
N ILE A 62 -1.37 -5.27 -9.06
CA ILE A 62 -0.66 -4.06 -8.62
C ILE A 62 -0.57 -3.98 -7.09
N TYR A 63 -1.68 -4.28 -6.40
CA TYR A 63 -1.72 -4.28 -4.94
C TYR A 63 -0.76 -5.31 -4.34
N ALA A 64 -0.76 -6.54 -4.87
CA ALA A 64 0.12 -7.60 -4.40
C ALA A 64 1.60 -7.24 -4.63
N LEU A 65 1.92 -6.72 -5.81
CA LEU A 65 3.27 -6.27 -6.16
C LEU A 65 3.76 -5.19 -5.19
N ASN A 66 2.98 -4.13 -5.00
CA ASN A 66 3.37 -3.04 -4.12
C ASN A 66 3.43 -3.48 -2.65
N THR A 67 2.51 -4.32 -2.18
CA THR A 67 2.52 -4.84 -0.80
C THR A 67 3.73 -5.73 -0.54
N LEU A 68 4.06 -6.64 -1.47
CA LEU A 68 5.29 -7.46 -1.37
C LEU A 68 6.54 -6.58 -1.36
N ALA A 69 6.60 -5.55 -2.21
CA ALA A 69 7.71 -4.60 -2.21
C ALA A 69 7.89 -3.93 -0.84
N VAL A 70 6.80 -3.41 -0.26
CA VAL A 70 6.79 -2.84 1.10
C VAL A 70 7.27 -3.85 2.14
N MET A 71 6.83 -5.11 2.04
CA MET A 71 7.26 -6.17 2.96
C MET A 71 8.75 -6.46 2.84
N TYR A 72 9.27 -6.56 1.63
CA TYR A 72 10.71 -6.78 1.40
C TYR A 72 11.57 -5.62 1.87
N ASP A 73 11.11 -4.37 1.68
CA ASP A 73 11.81 -3.18 2.14
C ASP A 73 11.86 -3.11 3.68
N ASN A 74 10.72 -3.28 4.33
CA ASN A 74 10.58 -2.89 5.74
C ASN A 74 10.69 -4.04 6.72
N PHE A 75 10.26 -5.24 6.34
CA PHE A 75 10.21 -6.39 7.26
C PHE A 75 11.28 -7.44 6.93
N PHE A 76 11.38 -7.86 5.68
CA PHE A 76 12.38 -8.85 5.28
C PHE A 76 13.78 -8.26 5.06
N LYS A 77 13.89 -6.93 5.01
CA LYS A 77 15.15 -6.20 4.83
C LYS A 77 15.94 -6.64 3.58
N ASP A 78 15.23 -6.91 2.50
CA ASP A 78 15.80 -7.20 1.19
C ASP A 78 15.46 -6.09 0.19
N PRO A 79 16.22 -4.99 0.18
CA PRO A 79 15.94 -3.86 -0.68
C PRO A 79 16.06 -4.18 -2.17
N LYS A 80 16.80 -5.22 -2.55
CA LYS A 80 16.91 -5.63 -3.96
C LYS A 80 15.59 -6.17 -4.46
N LYS A 81 14.99 -7.10 -3.71
CA LYS A 81 13.65 -7.61 -4.05
C LYS A 81 12.58 -6.54 -3.96
N ALA A 82 12.68 -5.64 -2.97
CA ALA A 82 11.76 -4.52 -2.88
C ALA A 82 11.77 -3.67 -4.15
N ILE A 83 12.96 -3.31 -4.66
CA ILE A 83 13.10 -2.56 -5.90
C ILE A 83 12.49 -3.31 -7.08
N GLU A 84 12.77 -4.61 -7.23
CA GLU A 84 12.22 -5.43 -8.30
C GLU A 84 10.67 -5.43 -8.31
N TYR A 85 10.05 -5.58 -7.15
CA TYR A 85 8.59 -5.56 -7.04
C TYR A 85 8.01 -4.16 -7.24
N TYR A 86 8.65 -3.10 -6.72
CA TYR A 86 8.24 -1.73 -6.99
C TYR A 86 8.32 -1.40 -8.48
N GLU A 87 9.40 -1.77 -9.15
CA GLU A 87 9.56 -1.51 -10.60
C GLU A 87 8.49 -2.23 -11.42
N LYS A 88 8.13 -3.48 -11.07
CA LYS A 88 7.01 -4.18 -11.70
C LYS A 88 5.68 -3.44 -11.50
N ALA A 89 5.42 -2.96 -10.29
CA ALA A 89 4.21 -2.18 -10.01
C ALA A 89 4.20 -0.85 -10.76
N ILE A 90 5.35 -0.17 -10.87
CA ILE A 90 5.52 1.09 -11.63
C ILE A 90 5.25 0.89 -13.12
N MET A 91 5.67 -0.25 -13.70
CA MET A 91 5.35 -0.57 -15.10
C MET A 91 3.83 -0.69 -15.34
N LEU A 92 3.06 -0.94 -14.30
CA LEU A 92 1.59 -0.96 -14.31
C LEU A 92 0.98 0.37 -13.84
N ASN A 93 1.76 1.46 -13.83
CA ASN A 93 1.36 2.80 -13.41
C ASN A 93 0.95 2.93 -11.93
N CYS A 94 1.47 2.09 -11.02
CA CYS A 94 1.24 2.23 -9.58
C CYS A 94 1.96 3.46 -9.02
N THR A 95 1.23 4.52 -8.76
CA THR A 95 1.80 5.78 -8.25
C THR A 95 2.29 5.67 -6.80
N GLU A 96 1.68 4.79 -5.99
CA GLU A 96 2.14 4.46 -4.65
C GLU A 96 3.51 3.78 -4.66
N ALA A 97 3.75 2.90 -5.64
CA ALA A 97 5.06 2.26 -5.81
C ALA A 97 6.13 3.29 -6.21
N MET A 98 5.79 4.29 -7.02
CA MET A 98 6.70 5.39 -7.35
C MET A 98 7.10 6.16 -6.09
N TYR A 99 6.14 6.48 -5.23
CA TYR A 99 6.38 7.13 -3.95
C TYR A 99 7.25 6.28 -3.00
N ASN A 100 6.89 5.01 -2.80
CA ASN A 100 7.60 4.12 -1.90
C ASN A 100 9.04 3.85 -2.38
N LEU A 101 9.23 3.65 -3.70
CA LEU A 101 10.56 3.48 -4.28
C LEU A 101 11.41 4.75 -4.15
N ALA A 102 10.80 5.92 -4.33
CA ALA A 102 11.50 7.20 -4.10
C ALA A 102 11.98 7.32 -2.65
N GLN A 103 11.17 6.92 -1.67
CA GLN A 103 11.59 6.90 -0.27
C GLN A 103 12.75 5.92 -0.02
N LEU A 104 12.70 4.72 -0.63
CA LEU A 104 13.81 3.76 -0.54
C LEU A 104 15.09 4.34 -1.13
N MET A 105 15.02 4.96 -2.30
CA MET A 105 16.16 5.64 -2.94
C MET A 105 16.69 6.78 -2.07
N PHE A 106 15.80 7.56 -1.45
CA PHE A 106 16.17 8.64 -0.55
C PHE A 106 16.94 8.12 0.68
N ARG A 107 16.47 7.04 1.31
CA ARG A 107 17.18 6.39 2.44
C ARG A 107 18.53 5.78 2.03
N SER A 108 18.66 5.40 0.76
CA SER A 108 19.90 4.89 0.17
C SER A 108 20.83 6.00 -0.33
N PHE A 109 20.52 7.28 -0.10
CA PHE A 109 21.25 8.45 -0.57
C PHE A 109 21.32 8.59 -2.11
N GLU A 110 20.45 7.88 -2.84
CA GLU A 110 20.34 7.94 -4.29
C GLU A 110 19.34 9.03 -4.72
N TYR A 111 19.68 10.28 -4.39
CA TYR A 111 18.78 11.43 -4.51
C TYR A 111 18.27 11.70 -5.93
N ASP A 112 19.10 11.49 -6.94
CA ASP A 112 18.70 11.71 -8.34
C ASP A 112 17.63 10.70 -8.78
N LYS A 113 17.73 9.44 -8.31
CA LYS A 113 16.71 8.44 -8.57
C LYS A 113 15.42 8.74 -7.79
N ALA A 114 15.56 9.15 -6.52
CA ALA A 114 14.41 9.56 -5.72
C ALA A 114 13.64 10.70 -6.39
N GLU A 115 14.35 11.75 -6.84
CA GLU A 115 13.76 12.88 -7.58
C GLU A 115 13.03 12.41 -8.83
N LYS A 116 13.61 11.48 -9.61
CA LYS A 116 13.00 10.92 -10.81
C LYS A 116 11.65 10.25 -10.50
N TYR A 117 11.61 9.36 -9.49
CA TYR A 117 10.38 8.65 -9.15
C TYR A 117 9.32 9.57 -8.54
N LEU A 118 9.72 10.58 -7.75
CA LEU A 118 8.79 11.59 -7.26
C LEU A 118 8.16 12.41 -8.38
N LYS A 119 8.96 12.82 -9.39
CA LYS A 119 8.43 13.52 -10.57
C LYS A 119 7.43 12.65 -11.32
N MET A 120 7.79 11.40 -11.58
CA MET A 120 6.88 10.46 -12.24
C MET A 120 5.56 10.30 -11.48
N GLY A 121 5.61 10.14 -10.15
CA GLY A 121 4.41 10.03 -9.33
C GLY A 121 3.57 11.32 -9.31
N ALA A 122 4.21 12.48 -9.24
CA ALA A 122 3.54 13.77 -9.28
C ALA A 122 2.84 14.01 -10.63
N GLU A 123 3.50 13.70 -11.74
CA GLU A 123 2.95 13.79 -13.11
C GLU A 123 1.73 12.87 -13.27
N ASN A 124 1.68 11.75 -12.56
CA ASN A 124 0.53 10.83 -12.52
C ASN A 124 -0.48 11.17 -11.41
N GLY A 125 -0.39 12.35 -10.80
CA GLY A 125 -1.39 12.88 -9.87
C GLY A 125 -1.26 12.40 -8.42
N ASN A 126 -0.16 11.75 -8.05
CA ASN A 126 0.06 11.35 -6.67
C ASN A 126 0.45 12.56 -5.81
N LYS A 127 -0.47 13.01 -4.96
CA LYS A 127 -0.28 14.18 -4.08
C LYS A 127 0.85 14.02 -3.08
N ARG A 128 1.15 12.80 -2.65
CA ARG A 128 2.30 12.54 -1.78
C ARG A 128 3.61 12.81 -2.51
N CYS A 129 3.70 12.38 -3.78
CA CYS A 129 4.88 12.66 -4.60
C CYS A 129 5.05 14.16 -4.85
N GLU A 130 3.97 14.89 -5.15
CA GLU A 130 4.01 16.36 -5.29
C GLU A 130 4.55 17.03 -4.02
N TYR A 131 4.00 16.64 -2.87
CA TYR A 131 4.42 17.18 -1.58
C TYR A 131 5.89 16.88 -1.26
N PHE A 132 6.33 15.63 -1.41
CA PHE A 132 7.72 15.25 -1.14
C PHE A 132 8.70 15.86 -2.13
N LEU A 133 8.29 16.06 -3.38
CA LEU A 133 9.09 16.73 -4.38
C LEU A 133 9.29 18.21 -4.00
N ALA A 134 8.25 18.89 -3.52
CA ALA A 134 8.34 20.25 -3.02
C ALA A 134 9.28 20.34 -1.80
N ALA A 135 9.14 19.44 -0.83
CA ALA A 135 10.00 19.35 0.34
C ALA A 135 11.48 19.06 -0.04
N PHE A 136 11.69 18.18 -1.00
CA PHE A 136 13.02 17.88 -1.53
C PHE A 136 13.69 19.11 -2.14
N TYR A 137 12.98 19.86 -2.98
CA TYR A 137 13.52 21.09 -3.57
C TYR A 137 13.73 22.19 -2.56
N TYR A 138 12.84 22.35 -1.59
CA TYR A 138 13.03 23.29 -0.49
C TYR A 138 14.32 22.98 0.28
N ARG A 139 14.56 21.72 0.63
CA ARG A 139 15.80 21.30 1.29
C ARG A 139 17.02 21.55 0.42
N LYS A 140 16.95 21.18 -0.85
CA LYS A 140 18.04 21.40 -1.81
C LYS A 140 18.39 22.89 -1.96
N SER A 141 17.39 23.78 -1.94
CA SER A 141 17.61 25.23 -1.98
C SER A 141 18.29 25.75 -0.71
N ILE A 142 17.86 25.28 0.47
CA ILE A 142 18.53 25.64 1.74
C ILE A 142 20.01 25.24 1.73
N ASP A 143 20.33 24.03 1.30
CA ASP A 143 21.70 23.54 1.27
C ASP A 143 22.55 24.31 0.26
N MET A 144 21.96 24.74 -0.85
CA MET A 144 22.61 25.62 -1.82
C MET A 144 22.89 27.01 -1.22
N PHE A 145 21.92 27.62 -0.54
CA PHE A 145 22.11 28.90 0.14
C PHE A 145 23.15 28.82 1.26
N LYS A 146 23.16 27.71 2.05
CA LYS A 146 24.22 27.48 3.03
C LYS A 146 25.62 27.40 2.39
N SER A 147 25.72 26.74 1.25
CA SER A 147 26.97 26.65 0.49
C SER A 147 27.42 28.02 0.00
N LEU A 148 26.53 28.84 -0.55
CA LEU A 148 26.80 30.21 -0.99
C LEU A 148 27.18 31.14 0.18
N ALA A 149 26.51 30.99 1.33
CA ALA A 149 26.83 31.74 2.54
C ALA A 149 28.25 31.43 3.05
N ASN A 150 28.68 30.17 2.99
CA ASN A 150 30.05 29.77 3.33
C ASN A 150 31.12 30.37 2.39
N LEU A 151 30.72 30.71 1.16
CA LEU A 151 31.56 31.39 0.17
C LEU A 151 31.48 32.93 0.27
N ASN A 152 30.80 33.45 1.30
CA ASN A 152 30.54 34.89 1.48
C ASN A 152 29.87 35.55 0.27
N TYR A 153 29.00 34.82 -0.44
CA TYR A 153 28.26 35.38 -1.54
C TYR A 153 27.24 36.40 -1.02
N GLU A 154 27.14 37.54 -1.71
CA GLU A 154 26.33 38.68 -1.30
C GLU A 154 24.86 38.29 -1.06
N ASN A 155 24.27 38.72 0.05
CA ASN A 155 22.88 38.46 0.47
C ASN A 155 22.51 37.00 0.75
N SER A 156 23.41 36.03 0.63
CA SER A 156 23.08 34.63 0.87
C SER A 156 22.65 34.32 2.32
N ASN A 157 23.24 35.03 3.30
CA ASN A 157 22.85 34.90 4.71
C ASN A 157 21.47 35.52 5.01
N GLU A 158 21.14 36.63 4.35
CA GLU A 158 19.86 37.30 4.46
C GLU A 158 18.74 36.42 3.90
N LEU A 159 18.92 35.91 2.69
CA LEU A 159 18.00 34.95 2.07
C LEU A 159 17.84 33.65 2.87
N LEU A 160 18.90 33.15 3.48
CA LEU A 160 18.85 31.98 4.35
C LEU A 160 18.01 32.21 5.61
N ASN A 161 18.10 33.42 6.19
CA ASN A 161 17.27 33.81 7.32
C ASN A 161 15.81 33.98 6.93
N ASP A 162 15.52 34.59 5.79
CA ASP A 162 14.16 34.76 5.26
C ASP A 162 13.49 33.41 5.00
N ILE A 163 14.21 32.46 4.42
CA ILE A 163 13.72 31.09 4.18
C ILE A 163 13.42 30.36 5.50
N ARG A 164 14.25 30.54 6.54
CA ARG A 164 14.03 29.94 7.87
C ARG A 164 12.82 30.52 8.60
N HIS A 165 12.47 31.79 8.33
CA HIS A 165 11.31 32.45 8.91
C HIS A 165 10.02 32.19 8.15
N MET A 166 10.08 31.64 6.94
CA MET A 166 8.91 31.07 6.30
C MET A 166 8.57 29.75 7.01
N ASP A 167 7.71 29.81 8.02
CA ASP A 167 7.16 28.66 8.78
C ASP A 167 6.41 27.64 7.90
N PHE A 168 6.91 27.36 6.72
CA PHE A 168 6.18 26.61 5.69
C PHE A 168 6.38 25.11 5.73
N ILE A 169 7.45 24.64 6.34
CA ILE A 169 7.67 23.19 6.47
C ILE A 169 8.28 22.94 7.84
N ASP A 170 7.51 22.33 8.72
CA ASP A 170 7.95 21.82 9.99
C ASP A 170 9.17 20.88 9.76
N ASP A 171 10.31 21.20 10.40
CA ASP A 171 11.51 20.36 10.33
C ASP A 171 11.19 18.91 10.75
N HIS A 172 10.15 18.71 11.52
CA HIS A 172 9.59 17.41 11.90
C HIS A 172 9.09 16.61 10.69
N LEU A 173 8.52 17.26 9.68
CA LEU A 173 8.01 16.61 8.47
C LEU A 173 9.12 16.17 7.50
N LEU A 174 10.30 16.81 7.59
CA LEU A 174 11.47 16.45 6.77
C LEU A 174 12.31 15.34 7.41
N MET A 175 12.16 15.07 8.70
CA MET A 175 13.01 14.16 9.47
C MET A 175 12.24 13.02 10.14
N THR A 176 10.95 13.16 10.35
CA THR A 176 10.14 12.16 11.02
C THR A 176 9.29 11.37 10.03
N ASP A 177 9.46 10.11 10.17
CA ASP A 177 8.52 9.09 9.72
C ASP A 177 8.26 9.05 8.21
N PHE A 178 9.23 8.54 7.50
CA PHE A 178 8.91 7.70 6.35
C PHE A 178 8.19 6.42 6.83
N SER A 179 7.21 6.60 7.73
CA SER A 179 6.35 5.51 8.15
C SER A 179 5.53 5.08 6.95
N ILE A 180 5.60 3.82 6.72
CA ILE A 180 4.86 3.09 5.72
C ILE A 180 3.39 3.29 6.05
N TYR A 181 2.73 4.14 5.28
CA TYR A 181 1.29 4.10 5.29
C TYR A 181 0.88 2.84 4.52
N PRO A 182 0.14 1.93 5.16
CA PRO A 182 -0.50 0.88 4.40
C PRO A 182 -1.33 1.56 3.31
N LEU A 183 -1.32 0.98 2.12
CA LEU A 183 -2.17 1.44 1.02
C LEU A 183 -3.58 1.67 1.55
N GLU A 184 -4.05 2.92 1.49
CA GLU A 184 -5.42 3.21 1.86
C GLU A 184 -6.37 2.41 0.96
N TYR A 185 -7.48 2.05 1.52
CA TYR A 185 -8.56 1.18 1.01
C TYR A 185 -9.03 1.49 -0.43
N GLU A 186 -8.67 2.66 -0.98
CA GLU A 186 -9.17 3.13 -2.28
C GLU A 186 -8.55 2.42 -3.50
N VAL A 187 -7.30 1.96 -3.41
CA VAL A 187 -6.63 1.31 -4.55
C VAL A 187 -7.27 -0.05 -4.91
N ILE A 188 -7.89 -0.71 -3.94
CA ILE A 188 -8.59 -1.98 -4.19
C ILE A 188 -9.93 -1.78 -4.92
N LYS A 189 -10.50 -0.58 -4.86
CA LYS A 189 -11.77 -0.28 -5.52
C LYS A 189 -11.66 -0.06 -7.02
N GLU A 190 -10.49 0.37 -7.51
CA GLU A 190 -10.31 0.68 -8.93
C GLU A 190 -9.92 -0.52 -9.78
N ASP A 191 -9.21 -1.51 -9.22
CA ASP A 191 -8.75 -2.70 -9.93
C ASP A 191 -9.70 -3.91 -9.88
N VAL A 192 -10.74 -3.82 -9.08
CA VAL A 192 -11.82 -4.80 -9.08
C VAL A 192 -12.99 -4.18 -9.83
N GLU A 193 -13.36 -4.74 -10.99
CA GLU A 193 -14.64 -4.40 -11.63
C GLU A 193 -15.70 -4.16 -10.56
N PRO A 194 -16.52 -3.10 -10.67
CA PRO A 194 -17.48 -2.77 -9.63
C PRO A 194 -18.31 -4.03 -9.36
N LEU A 195 -17.92 -4.74 -8.32
CA LEU A 195 -18.74 -5.82 -7.77
C LEU A 195 -20.07 -5.15 -7.46
N TYR A 196 -21.07 -5.46 -8.27
CA TYR A 196 -22.45 -5.05 -8.08
C TYR A 196 -22.73 -5.00 -6.59
N ILE A 197 -23.12 -3.84 -6.10
CA ILE A 197 -23.70 -3.68 -4.77
C ILE A 197 -25.01 -4.45 -4.84
N ILE A 198 -24.95 -5.73 -4.47
CA ILE A 198 -26.13 -6.54 -4.32
C ILE A 198 -26.72 -6.16 -2.97
N ASP A 199 -27.96 -5.73 -3.01
CA ASP A 199 -28.73 -5.31 -1.84
C ASP A 199 -28.68 -6.43 -0.78
N ILE A 200 -28.18 -6.07 0.41
CA ILE A 200 -27.71 -7.05 1.43
C ILE A 200 -28.87 -7.92 1.96
N ASP A 201 -30.11 -7.43 1.89
CA ASP A 201 -31.26 -8.08 2.50
C ASP A 201 -31.86 -9.23 1.65
N GLU A 202 -31.72 -9.19 0.32
CA GLU A 202 -32.25 -10.29 -0.53
C GLU A 202 -31.26 -11.46 -0.68
N ASP A 203 -29.96 -11.22 -0.52
CA ASP A 203 -28.92 -12.23 -0.84
C ASP A 203 -28.61 -13.22 0.29
N ILE A 204 -28.81 -12.84 1.55
CA ILE A 204 -28.59 -13.77 2.67
C ILE A 204 -29.56 -14.92 2.62
N THR A 205 -30.83 -14.63 2.32
CA THR A 205 -31.91 -15.66 2.19
C THR A 205 -31.68 -16.54 0.96
N SER A 206 -31.16 -15.99 -0.12
CA SER A 206 -30.83 -16.72 -1.34
C SER A 206 -29.59 -17.61 -1.16
N LEU A 207 -28.55 -17.16 -0.48
CA LEU A 207 -27.37 -17.98 -0.18
C LEU A 207 -27.65 -19.14 0.77
N LEU A 208 -28.54 -18.93 1.74
CA LEU A 208 -28.99 -19.98 2.65
C LEU A 208 -29.84 -21.01 1.93
N SER A 209 -30.55 -20.65 0.85
CA SER A 209 -31.39 -21.53 0.05
C SER A 209 -30.63 -22.33 -1.02
N GLN A 210 -29.45 -21.93 -1.45
CA GLN A 210 -28.68 -22.55 -2.53
C GLN A 210 -27.75 -23.70 -2.12
N GLY A 211 -27.80 -24.18 -0.88
CA GLY A 211 -27.12 -25.42 -0.47
C GLY A 211 -25.62 -25.29 -0.15
N ASP A 212 -24.97 -24.18 -0.48
CA ASP A 212 -23.52 -24.01 -0.24
C ASP A 212 -23.15 -23.96 1.24
N VAL A 213 -24.10 -23.53 2.09
CA VAL A 213 -23.91 -23.54 3.54
C VAL A 213 -24.08 -24.94 4.12
N ARG A 214 -24.94 -25.78 3.51
CA ARG A 214 -25.18 -27.18 3.97
C ARG A 214 -23.93 -28.04 3.79
N MET A 215 -23.21 -27.92 2.69
CA MET A 215 -21.98 -28.70 2.47
C MET A 215 -20.87 -28.37 3.47
N ALA A 216 -20.78 -27.10 3.90
CA ALA A 216 -19.81 -26.69 4.91
C ALA A 216 -20.18 -27.16 6.34
N VAL A 217 -21.49 -27.28 6.64
CA VAL A 217 -21.98 -27.78 7.91
C VAL A 217 -21.78 -29.30 8.00
N ASP A 218 -22.09 -30.04 6.93
CA ASP A 218 -21.92 -31.50 6.86
C ASP A 218 -20.46 -31.97 6.93
N GLN A 219 -19.51 -31.08 6.60
CA GLN A 219 -18.07 -31.34 6.72
C GLN A 219 -17.48 -30.95 8.08
N GLY A 220 -18.29 -30.53 9.05
CA GLY A 220 -17.83 -30.12 10.38
C GLY A 220 -16.97 -28.84 10.39
N GLN A 221 -16.97 -28.08 9.29
CA GLN A 221 -16.16 -26.89 9.10
C GLN A 221 -16.81 -25.58 9.54
N VAL A 222 -18.06 -25.63 9.99
CA VAL A 222 -18.81 -24.46 10.47
C VAL A 222 -19.33 -24.74 11.87
N GLU A 223 -18.84 -24.04 12.87
CA GLU A 223 -19.49 -23.98 14.17
C GLU A 223 -20.84 -23.25 14.04
N ASN A 224 -21.85 -23.71 14.77
CA ASN A 224 -23.22 -23.21 14.75
C ASN A 224 -23.26 -21.67 14.58
N ILE A 225 -23.94 -21.23 13.52
CA ILE A 225 -24.27 -19.82 13.34
C ILE A 225 -25.52 -19.62 14.22
N ASP A 226 -25.33 -19.04 15.41
CA ASP A 226 -26.43 -18.46 16.17
C ASP A 226 -26.94 -17.25 15.36
N ILE A 227 -28.16 -17.33 14.95
CA ILE A 227 -28.92 -16.30 14.25
C ILE A 227 -29.34 -15.21 15.24
#